data_0bfcd2ac541bad4c0bd35fa48b411dd0
#
_entry.id   0bfcd2ac541bad4c0bd35fa48b411dd0
#
_cell.length_a   1.000
_cell.length_b   1.000
_cell.length_c   1.000
_cell.angle_alpha   90.00
_cell.angle_beta   90.00
_cell.angle_gamma   90.00
#
_symmetry.space_group_name_H-M   'P 1'
#
loop_
_entity.id
_entity.type
_entity.pdbx_description
1 polymer ?
#
loop_
_entity_poly.entity_id
_entity_poly.type
_entity_poly.pdbx_seq_one_letter_code
_entity_poly.pdbx_strand_id
1 'polypeptide(L)'
;MQYNLNINYINVEKQDMTVSINGEFIDESINSRFLSTPKVILYFENEQEDRRIPLVIKMENITYISGKCMFSGTYTYRLDCLFWKTRGKNLPFDFYFNLSFADFYEEKVKIDITPKEFSQDKKFYIFEDCGDHYHITKRIEKIKRTARFSSITTKLDGLFKVICLLCALGLVPIFVIEGLLTFTGFTSMPKKIESENKLARLFSYVLYRLSSTSREHITMDKFKRGLIRFKYKMKKHKKVQPNKITFYSARREEISGNFEFVYNKLKDDKNLDINFLFNTKSFRYMTKKEIDDFTEACATSKVIILDEYTPQIHLLDLKPETKLIQLWHACGAFKTFGFTRIGKPKGSPQPTRNHRSYDYVTVSSEYCKKCHSEGFGIATKNVIPTGIARTDIFFDEEYKNNFRKSFFEKYPNFKGKKIILFAPTFRGNLKADANYPMELFDINDVYDSLSDDYAIIIKHHPFIQEKHPIPAEYKDRVIDLSENTEINDLLFVSDLVITDYSSLVFESSLLDIPMLFYAYDLQSYIKSRDFYFDFKLYIPGKICTSLYTLLEAIKNEDFETEKIERFRNMFFDDLDGNSSQRIADLIYKCLK
;
A
#
# COMPACT_ATOMS: atom_id res chain seq x y z
N MET A 1 2.48 11.19 29.77
CA MET A 1 1.98 9.85 29.47
C MET A 1 2.69 8.84 30.35
N GLN A 2 1.97 8.02 31.08
CA GLN A 2 2.53 6.88 31.81
C GLN A 2 2.10 5.60 31.08
N TYR A 3 2.99 4.62 31.02
CA TYR A 3 2.68 3.33 30.41
C TYR A 3 3.20 2.20 31.29
N ASN A 4 2.50 1.09 31.25
CA ASN A 4 2.92 -0.16 31.85
C ASN A 4 2.75 -1.25 30.81
N LEU A 5 3.84 -1.87 30.37
CA LEU A 5 3.84 -2.95 29.39
C LEU A 5 4.46 -4.20 30.02
N ASN A 6 3.77 -5.30 29.91
CA ASN A 6 4.26 -6.60 30.36
C ASN A 6 4.37 -7.53 29.15
N ILE A 7 5.53 -8.17 29.02
CA ILE A 7 5.67 -9.31 28.12
C ILE A 7 5.36 -10.57 28.90
N ASN A 8 4.26 -11.23 28.54
CA ASN A 8 3.83 -12.45 29.20
C ASN A 8 4.77 -13.60 28.85
N TYR A 9 5.04 -13.79 27.55
CA TYR A 9 6.02 -14.78 27.12
C TYR A 9 6.60 -14.45 25.74
N ILE A 10 7.81 -14.95 25.50
CA ILE A 10 8.45 -15.09 24.20
C ILE A 10 8.80 -16.55 23.99
N ASN A 11 8.26 -17.16 22.94
CA ASN A 11 8.56 -18.55 22.58
C ASN A 11 9.16 -18.60 21.16
N VAL A 12 10.34 -19.20 21.03
CA VAL A 12 11.03 -19.39 19.74
C VAL A 12 11.09 -20.88 19.43
N GLU A 13 10.26 -21.31 18.49
CA GLU A 13 10.23 -22.69 18.03
C GLU A 13 10.47 -22.76 16.51
N LYS A 14 11.50 -23.50 16.09
CA LYS A 14 11.93 -23.61 14.70
C LYS A 14 12.24 -22.25 14.08
N GLN A 15 11.40 -21.77 13.19
CA GLN A 15 11.55 -20.49 12.47
C GLN A 15 10.54 -19.43 12.94
N ASP A 16 9.74 -19.79 13.91
CA ASP A 16 8.66 -18.94 14.40
C ASP A 16 9.00 -18.42 15.80
N MET A 17 8.74 -17.15 16.02
CA MET A 17 8.79 -16.49 17.32
C MET A 17 7.39 -16.00 17.68
N THR A 18 6.87 -16.44 18.78
CA THR A 18 5.58 -15.99 19.32
C THR A 18 5.83 -15.08 20.51
N VAL A 19 5.21 -13.91 20.47
CA VAL A 19 5.29 -12.90 21.54
C VAL A 19 3.89 -12.61 22.03
N SER A 20 3.68 -12.64 23.35
CA SER A 20 2.44 -12.24 24.00
C SER A 20 2.70 -11.08 24.95
N ILE A 21 1.92 -10.03 24.81
CA ILE A 21 2.02 -8.81 25.60
C ILE A 21 0.67 -8.40 26.16
N ASN A 22 0.70 -7.70 27.28
CA ASN A 22 -0.42 -6.91 27.77
C ASN A 22 0.11 -5.61 28.38
N GLY A 23 -0.72 -4.58 28.43
CA GLY A 23 -0.29 -3.30 29.00
C GLY A 23 -1.42 -2.30 29.12
N GLU A 24 -1.05 -1.18 29.69
CA GLU A 24 -1.93 -0.02 29.80
C GLU A 24 -1.17 1.29 29.53
N PHE A 25 -1.89 2.25 28.97
CA PHE A 25 -1.47 3.62 28.90
C PHE A 25 -2.38 4.47 29.76
N ILE A 26 -1.81 5.44 30.45
CA ILE A 26 -2.52 6.37 31.27
C ILE A 26 -2.20 7.78 30.78
N ASP A 27 -3.20 8.48 30.29
CA ASP A 27 -3.09 9.87 29.87
C ASP A 27 -4.48 10.52 29.96
N GLU A 28 -4.60 11.60 30.71
CA GLU A 28 -5.86 12.31 30.89
C GLU A 28 -6.43 12.85 29.56
N SER A 29 -5.57 13.04 28.56
CA SER A 29 -5.94 13.48 27.22
C SER A 29 -6.41 12.36 26.29
N ILE A 30 -6.34 11.08 26.71
CA ILE A 30 -6.69 9.91 25.86
C ILE A 30 -8.10 10.01 25.27
N ASN A 31 -9.08 10.47 26.04
CA ASN A 31 -10.46 10.55 25.58
C ASN A 31 -10.71 11.63 24.51
N SER A 32 -9.85 12.63 24.39
CA SER A 32 -9.99 13.75 23.45
C SER A 32 -9.03 13.68 22.26
N ARG A 33 -7.88 13.07 22.43
CA ARG A 33 -6.80 13.06 21.43
C ARG A 33 -6.67 11.75 20.64
N PHE A 34 -6.96 10.59 21.25
CA PHE A 34 -6.62 9.30 20.63
C PHE A 34 -7.79 8.70 19.87
N LEU A 35 -7.84 9.00 18.58
CA LEU A 35 -8.68 8.32 17.62
C LEU A 35 -7.96 7.11 16.99
N SER A 36 -6.66 6.97 17.18
CA SER A 36 -5.85 5.91 16.61
C SER A 36 -5.63 4.74 17.58
N THR A 37 -5.52 3.55 17.02
CA THR A 37 -5.24 2.32 17.77
C THR A 37 -3.78 2.31 18.23
N PRO A 38 -3.49 2.04 19.53
CA PRO A 38 -2.12 1.88 20.00
C PRO A 38 -1.42 0.73 19.27
N LYS A 39 -0.13 0.90 19.01
CA LYS A 39 0.71 -0.09 18.33
C LYS A 39 1.91 -0.41 19.20
N VAL A 40 2.17 -1.68 19.41
CA VAL A 40 3.46 -2.14 19.91
C VAL A 40 4.26 -2.67 18.74
N ILE A 41 5.46 -2.14 18.57
CA ILE A 41 6.34 -2.47 17.47
C ILE A 41 7.59 -3.14 18.01
N LEU A 42 7.90 -4.30 17.46
CA LEU A 42 9.18 -4.94 17.64
C LEU A 42 10.14 -4.43 16.59
N TYR A 43 11.31 -4.04 16.99
CA TYR A 43 12.37 -3.68 16.06
C TYR A 43 13.47 -4.72 16.06
N PHE A 44 13.87 -5.09 14.85
CA PHE A 44 15.07 -5.85 14.59
C PHE A 44 16.06 -4.93 13.90
N GLU A 45 17.17 -4.61 14.55
CA GLU A 45 18.21 -3.73 14.02
C GLU A 45 19.47 -4.52 13.69
N ASN A 46 20.09 -4.18 12.59
CA ASN A 46 21.46 -4.56 12.27
C ASN A 46 22.24 -3.30 11.95
N GLU A 47 23.08 -2.87 12.87
CA GLU A 47 23.85 -1.63 12.76
C GLU A 47 24.86 -1.67 11.59
N GLN A 48 25.48 -2.84 11.32
CA GLN A 48 26.47 -2.99 10.25
C GLN A 48 25.87 -2.76 8.86
N GLU A 49 24.60 -3.12 8.67
CA GLU A 49 23.88 -2.89 7.42
C GLU A 49 22.99 -1.63 7.47
N ASP A 50 22.98 -0.88 8.58
CA ASP A 50 22.04 0.20 8.85
C ASP A 50 20.61 -0.25 8.52
N ARG A 51 20.25 -1.42 9.00
CA ARG A 51 18.98 -2.07 8.68
C ARG A 51 18.10 -2.18 9.91
N ARG A 52 16.95 -1.55 9.84
CA ARG A 52 15.91 -1.61 10.87
C ARG A 52 14.65 -2.20 10.29
N ILE A 53 14.11 -3.25 10.89
CA ILE A 53 12.90 -3.93 10.44
C ILE A 53 11.85 -3.84 11.54
N PRO A 54 10.81 -3.03 11.36
CA PRO A 54 9.70 -2.98 12.30
C PRO A 54 8.73 -4.14 12.06
N LEU A 55 8.29 -4.76 13.13
CA LEU A 55 7.22 -5.74 13.15
C LEU A 55 6.17 -5.31 14.16
N VAL A 56 4.98 -5.03 13.70
CA VAL A 56 3.90 -4.52 14.55
C VAL A 56 3.14 -5.69 15.20
N ILE A 57 2.95 -5.65 16.51
CA ILE A 57 2.10 -6.61 17.22
C ILE A 57 0.64 -6.21 17.04
N LYS A 58 -0.17 -7.18 16.62
CA LYS A 58 -1.61 -6.99 16.53
C LYS A 58 -2.22 -6.93 17.93
N MET A 59 -2.90 -5.83 18.26
CA MET A 59 -3.70 -5.72 19.46
C MET A 59 -5.05 -6.40 19.25
N GLU A 60 -5.43 -7.26 20.17
CA GLU A 60 -6.68 -8.03 20.08
C GLU A 60 -7.77 -7.46 20.99
N ASN A 61 -7.40 -7.05 22.19
CA ASN A 61 -8.31 -6.52 23.18
C ASN A 61 -7.88 -5.10 23.55
N ILE A 62 -8.62 -4.11 23.08
CA ILE A 62 -8.37 -2.70 23.37
C ILE A 62 -9.58 -2.15 24.09
N THR A 63 -9.38 -1.63 25.29
CA THR A 63 -10.44 -1.04 26.11
C THR A 63 -10.01 0.34 26.60
N TYR A 64 -10.87 1.33 26.39
CA TYR A 64 -10.67 2.70 26.87
C TYR A 64 -11.60 2.97 28.05
N ILE A 65 -11.05 3.27 29.22
CA ILE A 65 -11.81 3.60 30.42
C ILE A 65 -11.12 4.75 31.13
N SER A 66 -11.83 5.89 31.30
CA SER A 66 -11.43 7.01 32.18
C SER A 66 -9.95 7.40 32.08
N GLY A 67 -9.48 7.75 30.89
CA GLY A 67 -8.09 8.17 30.67
C GLY A 67 -7.07 7.01 30.62
N LYS A 68 -7.54 5.78 30.62
CA LYS A 68 -6.70 4.58 30.44
C LYS A 68 -7.05 3.84 29.17
N CYS A 69 -6.03 3.40 28.45
CA CYS A 69 -6.16 2.46 27.36
C CYS A 69 -5.49 1.14 27.76
N MET A 70 -6.26 0.10 27.96
CA MET A 70 -5.76 -1.26 28.21
C MET A 70 -5.72 -2.02 26.90
N PHE A 71 -4.68 -2.83 26.71
CA PHE A 71 -4.50 -3.65 25.50
C PHE A 71 -3.80 -4.96 25.81
N SER A 72 -4.06 -5.95 24.96
CA SER A 72 -3.30 -7.19 24.92
C SER A 72 -3.12 -7.65 23.48
N GLY A 73 -2.14 -8.47 23.23
CA GLY A 73 -1.93 -9.05 21.91
C GLY A 73 -0.95 -10.20 21.93
N THR A 74 -1.18 -11.16 21.02
CA THR A 74 -0.26 -12.27 20.78
C THR A 74 0.02 -12.34 19.29
N TYR A 75 1.28 -12.41 18.90
CA TYR A 75 1.66 -12.46 17.51
C TYR A 75 2.81 -13.44 17.27
N THR A 76 2.72 -14.17 16.15
CA THR A 76 3.76 -15.11 15.72
C THR A 76 4.46 -14.60 14.46
N TYR A 77 5.78 -14.48 14.52
CA TYR A 77 6.65 -14.06 13.43
C TYR A 77 7.47 -15.19 12.86
N ARG A 78 7.66 -15.17 11.55
CA ARG A 78 8.67 -16.00 10.90
C ARG A 78 10.01 -15.26 10.87
N LEU A 79 10.95 -15.72 11.64
CA LEU A 79 12.28 -15.12 11.77
C LEU A 79 13.11 -15.20 10.48
N ASP A 80 12.85 -16.15 9.59
CA ASP A 80 13.51 -16.23 8.28
C ASP A 80 13.27 -14.99 7.43
N CYS A 81 12.17 -14.26 7.66
CA CYS A 81 11.88 -13.00 6.98
C CYS A 81 12.91 -11.89 7.26
N LEU A 82 13.52 -11.90 8.45
CA LEU A 82 14.58 -10.94 8.81
C LEU A 82 15.81 -11.10 7.92
N PHE A 83 16.11 -12.33 7.53
CA PHE A 83 17.30 -12.67 6.78
C PHE A 83 17.09 -12.70 5.26
N TRP A 84 15.92 -12.29 4.77
CA TRP A 84 15.71 -12.09 3.35
C TRP A 84 16.63 -10.97 2.84
N LYS A 85 17.28 -11.18 1.69
CA LYS A 85 18.30 -10.31 1.09
C LYS A 85 19.66 -10.25 1.80
N THR A 86 19.85 -10.85 2.96
CA THR A 86 21.20 -10.90 3.59
C THR A 86 22.19 -11.83 2.86
N ARG A 87 21.76 -12.47 1.78
CA ARG A 87 22.58 -13.23 0.80
C ARG A 87 23.59 -14.19 1.44
N GLY A 88 23.17 -14.93 2.44
CA GLY A 88 24.01 -15.93 3.09
C GLY A 88 24.99 -15.39 4.13
N LYS A 89 25.00 -14.10 4.39
CA LYS A 89 25.71 -13.54 5.53
C LYS A 89 24.91 -13.80 6.80
N ASN A 90 25.57 -14.25 7.84
CA ASN A 90 25.02 -14.36 9.19
C ASN A 90 25.22 -13.03 9.89
N LEU A 91 24.37 -12.07 9.56
CA LEU A 91 24.40 -10.82 10.28
C LEU A 91 23.50 -10.97 11.50
N PRO A 92 23.96 -10.63 12.70
CA PRO A 92 23.14 -10.61 13.88
C PRO A 92 22.10 -9.49 13.77
N PHE A 93 21.01 -9.65 14.52
CA PHE A 93 20.01 -8.60 14.71
C PHE A 93 19.82 -8.38 16.21
N ASP A 94 19.72 -7.12 16.59
CA ASP A 94 19.27 -6.74 17.91
C ASP A 94 17.76 -6.54 17.90
N PHE A 95 17.11 -7.07 18.90
CA PHE A 95 15.67 -7.11 19.01
C PHE A 95 15.21 -6.36 20.25
N TYR A 96 14.36 -5.36 20.06
CA TYR A 96 13.81 -4.58 21.16
C TYR A 96 12.36 -4.16 20.89
N PHE A 97 11.67 -3.77 21.94
CA PHE A 97 10.29 -3.30 21.87
C PHE A 97 10.23 -1.79 21.80
N ASN A 98 9.27 -1.29 21.05
CA ASN A 98 8.92 0.12 21.05
C ASN A 98 7.41 0.25 21.10
N LEU A 99 6.96 1.28 21.81
CA LEU A 99 5.58 1.63 21.96
C LEU A 99 5.24 2.83 21.11
N SER A 100 4.14 2.77 20.34
CA SER A 100 3.75 3.83 19.45
C SER A 100 2.25 4.04 19.44
N PHE A 101 1.87 5.31 19.58
CA PHE A 101 0.60 5.86 19.09
C PHE A 101 0.85 6.60 17.79
N ALA A 102 -0.19 6.87 16.99
CA ALA A 102 -0.04 7.47 15.68
C ALA A 102 0.81 8.75 15.63
N ASP A 103 0.82 9.53 16.71
CA ASP A 103 1.48 10.83 16.73
C ASP A 103 2.73 10.94 17.62
N PHE A 104 3.07 9.91 18.37
CA PHE A 104 4.15 9.94 19.36
C PHE A 104 5.35 9.10 18.96
N TYR A 105 5.70 9.18 17.70
CA TYR A 105 6.75 8.35 17.11
C TYR A 105 8.17 8.81 17.40
N GLU A 106 8.38 9.89 18.13
CA GLU A 106 9.70 10.51 18.22
C GLU A 106 10.63 9.95 19.30
N GLU A 107 10.14 9.24 20.30
CA GLU A 107 11.02 8.66 21.29
C GLU A 107 11.12 7.14 21.16
N LYS A 108 12.35 6.67 20.96
CA LYS A 108 12.77 5.29 21.21
C LYS A 108 12.62 5.05 22.71
N VAL A 109 11.43 4.73 23.17
CA VAL A 109 11.29 4.15 24.48
C VAL A 109 11.76 2.71 24.32
N LYS A 110 13.07 2.50 24.47
CA LYS A 110 13.60 1.16 24.77
C LYS A 110 12.90 0.75 26.06
N ILE A 111 11.95 -0.13 25.93
CA ILE A 111 11.27 -0.66 27.10
C ILE A 111 12.17 -1.76 27.61
N ASP A 112 12.72 -1.56 28.78
CA ASP A 112 13.45 -2.58 29.52
C ASP A 112 12.42 -3.61 29.97
N ILE A 113 12.31 -4.72 29.21
CA ILE A 113 11.25 -5.69 29.42
C ILE A 113 11.83 -7.10 29.40
N THR A 114 12.00 -7.62 30.59
CA THR A 114 12.23 -9.03 30.79
C THR A 114 10.90 -9.79 30.64
N PRO A 115 10.76 -10.73 29.70
CA PRO A 115 9.56 -11.53 29.59
C PRO A 115 9.37 -12.38 30.86
N LYS A 116 8.12 -12.54 31.31
CA LYS A 116 7.81 -13.42 32.43
C LYS A 116 8.24 -14.86 32.14
N GLU A 117 8.09 -15.27 30.89
CA GLU A 117 8.51 -16.59 30.40
C GLU A 117 9.25 -16.44 29.08
N PHE A 118 10.44 -17.02 28.99
CA PHE A 118 11.22 -17.08 27.75
C PHE A 118 11.59 -18.53 27.44
N SER A 119 11.28 -18.97 26.22
CA SER A 119 11.65 -20.30 25.73
C SER A 119 12.18 -20.27 24.31
N GLN A 120 13.22 -21.05 24.02
CA GLN A 120 13.77 -21.20 22.68
C GLN A 120 14.29 -22.63 22.44
N ASP A 121 14.05 -23.17 21.24
CA ASP A 121 14.57 -24.49 20.84
C ASP A 121 16.02 -24.46 20.34
N LYS A 122 16.62 -23.26 20.17
CA LYS A 122 17.98 -23.02 19.66
C LYS A 122 18.31 -23.77 18.35
N LYS A 123 17.31 -24.17 17.59
CA LYS A 123 17.48 -25.03 16.43
C LYS A 123 17.96 -24.26 15.20
N PHE A 124 17.37 -23.13 14.94
CA PHE A 124 17.65 -22.28 13.78
C PHE A 124 18.21 -20.90 14.16
N TYR A 125 17.81 -20.40 15.30
CA TYR A 125 18.17 -19.10 15.84
C TYR A 125 18.61 -19.25 17.29
N ILE A 126 19.49 -18.37 17.71
CA ILE A 126 19.92 -18.21 19.09
C ILE A 126 19.58 -16.80 19.50
N PHE A 127 18.86 -16.66 20.58
CA PHE A 127 18.58 -15.41 21.26
C PHE A 127 19.45 -15.35 22.49
N GLU A 128 20.26 -14.32 22.60
CA GLU A 128 21.11 -14.04 23.76
C GLU A 128 20.57 -12.77 24.43
N ASP A 129 20.29 -12.87 25.72
CA ASP A 129 19.79 -11.77 26.53
C ASP A 129 20.95 -10.81 26.84
N CYS A 130 20.80 -9.54 26.44
CA CYS A 130 21.77 -8.47 26.67
C CYS A 130 21.29 -7.47 27.72
N GLY A 131 20.16 -7.76 28.40
CA GLY A 131 19.56 -6.93 29.44
C GLY A 131 18.47 -6.00 28.90
N ASP A 132 18.79 -5.09 28.01
CA ASP A 132 17.85 -4.13 27.39
C ASP A 132 17.36 -4.57 26.00
N HIS A 133 17.95 -5.61 25.42
CA HIS A 133 17.60 -6.17 24.12
C HIS A 133 18.01 -7.63 24.01
N TYR A 134 17.56 -8.32 22.96
CA TYR A 134 18.02 -9.66 22.61
C TYR A 134 18.88 -9.62 21.35
N HIS A 135 20.07 -10.23 21.43
CA HIS A 135 20.91 -10.46 20.27
C HIS A 135 20.50 -11.75 19.56
N ILE A 136 20.20 -11.69 18.26
CA ILE A 136 19.70 -12.83 17.49
C ILE A 136 20.71 -13.25 16.44
N THR A 137 21.19 -14.48 16.55
CA THR A 137 22.09 -15.09 15.59
C THR A 137 21.44 -16.27 14.86
N LYS A 138 21.62 -16.33 13.55
CA LYS A 138 21.14 -17.44 12.72
C LYS A 138 22.16 -18.56 12.66
N ARG A 139 21.76 -19.80 12.97
CA ARG A 139 22.61 -20.99 12.86
C ARG A 139 22.66 -21.56 11.43
N ILE A 140 23.65 -21.19 10.62
CA ILE A 140 23.73 -21.60 9.21
C ILE A 140 23.91 -23.11 9.02
N GLU A 141 24.74 -23.77 9.83
CA GLU A 141 25.08 -25.19 9.61
C GLU A 141 23.89 -26.13 9.75
N LYS A 142 23.02 -25.90 10.74
CA LYS A 142 21.82 -26.71 10.94
C LYS A 142 20.74 -26.44 9.88
N ILE A 143 20.68 -25.22 9.36
CA ILE A 143 19.73 -24.83 8.30
C ILE A 143 20.04 -25.55 6.99
N LYS A 144 21.31 -25.72 6.62
CA LYS A 144 21.68 -26.49 5.42
C LYS A 144 21.24 -27.96 5.52
N ARG A 145 21.37 -28.60 6.70
CA ARG A 145 20.92 -29.98 6.92
C ARG A 145 19.40 -30.12 6.95
N THR A 146 18.69 -29.21 7.63
CA THR A 146 17.23 -29.24 7.71
C THR A 146 16.55 -28.70 6.45
N ALA A 147 17.16 -27.78 5.70
CA ALA A 147 16.68 -27.42 4.37
C ALA A 147 16.76 -28.59 3.38
N ARG A 148 17.77 -29.47 3.51
CA ARG A 148 17.78 -30.74 2.78
C ARG A 148 16.67 -31.69 3.24
N PHE A 149 16.42 -31.80 4.55
CA PHE A 149 15.37 -32.67 5.08
C PHE A 149 13.96 -32.10 4.81
N SER A 150 13.77 -30.78 4.94
CA SER A 150 12.54 -30.12 4.53
C SER A 150 12.32 -30.13 3.01
N SER A 151 13.40 -30.14 2.22
CA SER A 151 13.34 -30.37 0.78
C SER A 151 12.89 -31.79 0.43
N ILE A 152 13.26 -32.79 1.23
CA ILE A 152 12.82 -34.18 1.04
C ILE A 152 11.37 -34.35 1.49
N THR A 153 10.99 -33.79 2.64
CA THR A 153 9.59 -33.80 3.12
C THR A 153 8.68 -32.98 2.21
N THR A 154 9.14 -31.82 1.69
CA THR A 154 8.39 -31.02 0.70
C THR A 154 8.27 -31.74 -0.64
N LYS A 155 9.29 -32.53 -1.05
CA LYS A 155 9.22 -33.38 -2.25
C LYS A 155 8.27 -34.56 -2.05
N LEU A 156 8.29 -35.21 -0.88
CA LEU A 156 7.36 -36.30 -0.53
C LEU A 156 5.93 -35.77 -0.41
N ASP A 157 5.74 -34.60 0.20
CA ASP A 157 4.45 -33.93 0.25
C ASP A 157 3.97 -33.50 -1.15
N GLY A 158 4.89 -33.02 -2.00
CA GLY A 158 4.64 -32.74 -3.41
C GLY A 158 4.25 -34.01 -4.18
N LEU A 159 4.94 -35.13 -3.95
CA LEU A 159 4.62 -36.42 -4.59
C LEU A 159 3.26 -36.93 -4.10
N PHE A 160 2.97 -36.85 -2.80
CA PHE A 160 1.66 -37.21 -2.25
C PHE A 160 0.53 -36.36 -2.86
N LYS A 161 0.75 -35.05 -3.03
CA LYS A 161 -0.19 -34.15 -3.70
C LYS A 161 -0.40 -34.52 -5.19
N VAL A 162 0.67 -34.92 -5.88
CA VAL A 162 0.58 -35.42 -7.26
C VAL A 162 -0.23 -36.73 -7.31
N ILE A 163 0.00 -37.66 -6.39
CA ILE A 163 -0.77 -38.90 -6.31
C ILE A 163 -2.25 -38.61 -6.02
N CYS A 164 -2.55 -37.71 -5.08
CA CYS A 164 -3.93 -37.26 -4.82
C CYS A 164 -4.57 -36.60 -6.05
N LEU A 165 -3.79 -35.81 -6.81
CA LEU A 165 -4.25 -35.20 -8.05
C LEU A 165 -4.54 -36.25 -9.13
N LEU A 166 -3.67 -37.25 -9.28
CA LEU A 166 -3.87 -38.36 -10.23
C LEU A 166 -5.10 -39.20 -9.86
N CYS A 167 -5.31 -39.47 -8.57
CA CYS A 167 -6.53 -40.12 -8.09
C CYS A 167 -7.78 -39.28 -8.37
N ALA A 168 -7.70 -37.94 -8.18
CA ALA A 168 -8.78 -37.02 -8.50
C ALA A 168 -9.03 -36.92 -10.02
N LEU A 169 -8.01 -37.03 -10.84
CA LEU A 169 -8.12 -37.07 -12.31
C LEU A 169 -8.90 -38.30 -12.79
N GLY A 170 -8.81 -39.45 -12.09
CA GLY A 170 -9.64 -40.63 -12.35
C GLY A 170 -11.14 -40.39 -12.16
N LEU A 171 -11.52 -39.35 -11.40
CA LEU A 171 -12.91 -38.95 -11.19
C LEU A 171 -13.40 -37.88 -12.19
N VAL A 172 -12.53 -37.41 -13.10
CA VAL A 172 -12.90 -36.38 -14.10
C VAL A 172 -14.15 -36.72 -14.90
N PRO A 173 -14.33 -37.97 -15.40
CA PRO A 173 -15.57 -38.32 -16.11
C PRO A 173 -16.83 -38.09 -15.27
N ILE A 174 -16.77 -38.40 -13.97
CA ILE A 174 -17.87 -38.18 -13.02
C ILE A 174 -18.12 -36.68 -12.85
N PHE A 175 -17.07 -35.87 -12.69
CA PHE A 175 -17.20 -34.42 -12.56
C PHE A 175 -17.71 -33.74 -13.82
N VAL A 176 -17.39 -34.28 -15.00
CA VAL A 176 -17.95 -33.81 -16.28
C VAL A 176 -19.46 -34.12 -16.34
N ILE A 177 -19.88 -35.33 -15.95
CA ILE A 177 -21.30 -35.72 -15.88
C ILE A 177 -22.04 -34.85 -14.86
N GLU A 178 -21.49 -34.64 -13.66
CA GLU A 178 -22.07 -33.75 -12.67
C GLU A 178 -22.21 -32.31 -13.19
N GLY A 179 -21.19 -31.80 -13.90
CA GLY A 179 -21.22 -30.49 -14.53
C GLY A 179 -22.31 -30.37 -15.59
N LEU A 180 -22.47 -31.39 -16.43
CA LEU A 180 -23.55 -31.46 -17.43
C LEU A 180 -24.92 -31.50 -16.78
N LEU A 181 -25.11 -32.28 -15.71
CA LEU A 181 -26.38 -32.33 -14.94
C LEU A 181 -26.69 -30.98 -14.29
N THR A 182 -25.67 -30.23 -13.88
CA THR A 182 -25.82 -28.86 -13.34
C THR A 182 -26.30 -27.88 -14.43
N PHE A 183 -25.86 -28.08 -15.69
CA PHE A 183 -26.35 -27.28 -16.82
C PHE A 183 -27.81 -27.58 -17.20
N THR A 184 -28.29 -28.78 -16.94
CA THR A 184 -29.67 -29.17 -17.18
C THR A 184 -30.63 -28.82 -16.03
N GLY A 185 -30.08 -28.19 -14.95
CA GLY A 185 -30.88 -27.75 -13.82
C GLY A 185 -31.14 -28.81 -12.75
N PHE A 186 -30.57 -30.02 -12.90
CA PHE A 186 -30.74 -31.10 -11.92
C PHE A 186 -29.96 -30.88 -10.61
N THR A 187 -28.89 -30.05 -10.65
CA THR A 187 -28.08 -29.68 -9.46
C THR A 187 -27.76 -28.17 -9.49
N SER A 188 -27.59 -27.56 -8.32
CA SER A 188 -27.24 -26.14 -8.21
C SER A 188 -25.76 -25.89 -8.42
N MET A 189 -25.42 -24.91 -9.25
CA MET A 189 -24.04 -24.45 -9.42
C MET A 189 -23.55 -23.68 -8.20
N PRO A 190 -22.28 -23.90 -7.75
CA PRO A 190 -21.70 -23.06 -6.73
C PRO A 190 -21.61 -21.60 -7.21
N LYS A 191 -22.03 -20.64 -6.37
CA LYS A 191 -22.05 -19.19 -6.66
C LYS A 191 -20.70 -18.58 -7.11
N LYS A 192 -19.60 -19.32 -7.00
CA LYS A 192 -18.23 -18.87 -7.38
C LYS A 192 -17.84 -19.17 -8.83
N ILE A 193 -18.71 -19.80 -9.61
CA ILE A 193 -18.41 -20.19 -10.99
C ILE A 193 -19.29 -19.34 -11.92
N GLU A 194 -18.82 -18.13 -12.22
CA GLU A 194 -19.45 -17.22 -13.17
C GLU A 194 -18.63 -17.17 -14.45
N SER A 195 -19.23 -17.58 -15.56
CA SER A 195 -18.69 -17.38 -16.91
C SER A 195 -19.86 -17.44 -17.90
N GLU A 196 -19.89 -16.54 -18.86
CA GLU A 196 -20.89 -16.52 -19.94
C GLU A 196 -20.72 -17.68 -20.93
N ASN A 197 -19.51 -18.22 -21.03
CA ASN A 197 -19.19 -19.32 -21.94
C ASN A 197 -19.43 -20.67 -21.26
N LYS A 198 -20.35 -21.49 -21.81
CA LYS A 198 -20.73 -22.81 -21.30
C LYS A 198 -19.53 -23.78 -21.13
N LEU A 199 -18.60 -23.81 -22.09
CA LEU A 199 -17.39 -24.66 -22.02
C LEU A 199 -16.44 -24.21 -20.93
N ALA A 200 -16.22 -22.89 -20.80
CA ALA A 200 -15.40 -22.33 -19.73
C ALA A 200 -16.02 -22.58 -18.34
N ARG A 201 -17.35 -22.59 -18.25
CA ARG A 201 -18.07 -22.90 -17.03
C ARG A 201 -17.93 -24.37 -16.64
N LEU A 202 -18.06 -25.28 -17.57
CA LEU A 202 -17.85 -26.73 -17.36
C LEU A 202 -16.41 -27.02 -16.92
N PHE A 203 -15.43 -26.43 -17.61
CA PHE A 203 -14.01 -26.57 -17.26
C PHE A 203 -13.70 -26.02 -15.86
N SER A 204 -14.28 -24.88 -15.53
CA SER A 204 -14.14 -24.27 -14.18
C SER A 204 -14.81 -25.14 -13.10
N TYR A 205 -15.91 -25.80 -13.40
CA TYR A 205 -16.57 -26.73 -12.49
C TYR A 205 -15.72 -27.98 -12.24
N VAL A 206 -15.19 -28.58 -13.30
CA VAL A 206 -14.28 -29.75 -13.18
C VAL A 206 -13.03 -29.38 -12.36
N LEU A 207 -12.44 -28.23 -12.62
CA LEU A 207 -11.30 -27.73 -11.83
C LEU A 207 -11.67 -27.45 -10.36
N TYR A 208 -12.87 -26.93 -10.11
CA TYR A 208 -13.38 -26.72 -8.75
C TYR A 208 -13.53 -28.06 -8.03
N ARG A 209 -14.11 -29.08 -8.65
CA ARG A 209 -14.27 -30.42 -8.07
C ARG A 209 -12.92 -31.10 -7.85
N LEU A 210 -11.99 -31.00 -8.77
CA LEU A 210 -10.60 -31.48 -8.62
C LEU A 210 -9.90 -30.78 -7.43
N SER A 211 -10.10 -29.48 -7.26
CA SER A 211 -9.50 -28.71 -6.17
C SER A 211 -10.14 -29.00 -4.82
N SER A 212 -11.44 -29.31 -4.77
CA SER A 212 -12.15 -29.66 -3.55
C SER A 212 -11.85 -31.08 -3.07
N THR A 213 -11.45 -31.97 -4.00
CA THR A 213 -11.14 -33.37 -3.70
C THR A 213 -9.66 -33.54 -3.30
N SER A 214 -8.76 -32.66 -3.78
CA SER A 214 -7.39 -32.58 -3.27
C SER A 214 -7.35 -31.72 -2.00
N ARG A 215 -6.79 -32.19 -0.89
CA ARG A 215 -6.69 -31.50 0.39
C ARG A 215 -6.03 -30.11 0.35
N GLU A 216 -5.51 -29.69 -0.80
CA GLU A 216 -5.09 -28.31 -1.08
C GLU A 216 -5.78 -27.81 -2.33
N HIS A 217 -6.57 -26.76 -2.17
CA HIS A 217 -7.21 -26.07 -3.28
C HIS A 217 -6.16 -25.53 -4.26
N ILE A 218 -5.94 -26.24 -5.37
CA ILE A 218 -5.17 -25.70 -6.50
C ILE A 218 -6.07 -24.68 -7.20
N THR A 219 -6.00 -23.44 -6.77
CA THR A 219 -6.67 -22.35 -7.50
C THR A 219 -5.84 -22.00 -8.73
N MET A 220 -6.47 -21.46 -9.76
CA MET A 220 -5.76 -20.95 -10.94
C MET A 220 -4.68 -19.93 -10.53
N ASP A 221 -4.89 -19.16 -9.47
CA ASP A 221 -3.91 -18.25 -8.91
C ASP A 221 -2.66 -18.99 -8.39
N LYS A 222 -2.84 -20.06 -7.62
CA LYS A 222 -1.69 -20.87 -7.13
C LYS A 222 -0.91 -21.48 -8.28
N PHE A 223 -1.61 -22.01 -9.29
CA PHE A 223 -1.00 -22.56 -10.50
C PHE A 223 -0.18 -21.49 -11.24
N LYS A 224 -0.77 -20.33 -11.52
CA LYS A 224 -0.09 -19.23 -12.22
C LYS A 224 1.11 -18.70 -11.42
N ARG A 225 0.99 -18.57 -10.09
CA ARG A 225 2.13 -18.23 -9.21
C ARG A 225 3.25 -19.26 -9.30
N GLY A 226 2.91 -20.55 -9.32
CA GLY A 226 3.87 -21.63 -9.54
C GLY A 226 4.55 -21.54 -10.90
N LEU A 227 3.79 -21.27 -11.96
CA LEU A 227 4.30 -21.11 -13.32
C LEU A 227 5.24 -19.91 -13.46
N ILE A 228 4.91 -18.76 -12.85
CA ILE A 228 5.79 -17.57 -12.83
C ILE A 228 7.12 -17.91 -12.17
N ARG A 229 7.11 -18.56 -10.98
CA ARG A 229 8.34 -18.98 -10.29
C ARG A 229 9.17 -19.95 -11.13
N PHE A 230 8.52 -20.95 -11.74
CA PHE A 230 9.17 -21.94 -12.58
C PHE A 230 9.82 -21.29 -13.81
N LYS A 231 9.08 -20.47 -14.55
CA LYS A 231 9.59 -19.79 -15.75
C LYS A 231 10.74 -18.84 -15.42
N TYR A 232 10.62 -18.08 -14.33
CA TYR A 232 11.73 -17.24 -13.88
C TYR A 232 12.97 -18.08 -13.52
N LYS A 233 12.79 -19.19 -12.81
CA LYS A 233 13.91 -20.10 -12.47
C LYS A 233 14.61 -20.63 -13.72
N MET A 234 13.84 -20.98 -14.75
CA MET A 234 14.38 -21.42 -16.05
C MET A 234 15.16 -20.31 -16.76
N LYS A 235 14.80 -19.04 -16.57
CA LYS A 235 15.45 -17.89 -17.20
C LYS A 235 16.56 -17.25 -16.32
N LYS A 236 16.70 -17.66 -15.07
CA LYS A 236 17.64 -17.06 -14.12
C LYS A 236 19.12 -17.17 -14.55
N HIS A 237 19.45 -18.09 -15.49
CA HIS A 237 20.80 -18.22 -16.06
C HIS A 237 21.15 -17.11 -17.07
N LYS A 238 20.16 -16.41 -17.65
CA LYS A 238 20.40 -15.32 -18.61
C LYS A 238 21.17 -14.19 -17.95
N LYS A 239 22.08 -13.54 -18.68
CA LYS A 239 22.84 -12.39 -18.15
C LYS A 239 21.93 -11.18 -17.95
N VAL A 240 22.17 -10.44 -16.88
CA VAL A 240 21.57 -9.12 -16.69
C VAL A 240 22.22 -8.15 -17.68
N GLN A 241 21.39 -7.44 -18.43
CA GLN A 241 21.83 -6.42 -19.39
C GLN A 241 22.09 -5.13 -18.63
N PRO A 242 23.31 -4.56 -18.68
CA PRO A 242 23.72 -3.47 -17.77
C PRO A 242 22.95 -2.16 -17.98
N ASN A 243 22.43 -1.94 -19.17
CA ASN A 243 21.68 -0.73 -19.55
C ASN A 243 20.16 -0.94 -19.67
N LYS A 244 19.65 -2.12 -19.31
CA LYS A 244 18.23 -2.42 -19.44
C LYS A 244 17.41 -1.96 -18.22
N ILE A 245 16.43 -1.13 -18.50
CA ILE A 245 15.43 -0.62 -17.53
C ILE A 245 14.06 -1.14 -17.94
N THR A 246 13.31 -1.70 -16.99
CA THR A 246 11.91 -2.09 -17.22
C THR A 246 10.99 -1.32 -16.29
N PHE A 247 10.07 -0.55 -16.86
CA PHE A 247 8.92 0.01 -16.18
C PHE A 247 7.81 -1.03 -16.14
N TYR A 248 7.39 -1.44 -14.96
CA TYR A 248 6.35 -2.43 -14.79
C TYR A 248 5.21 -1.93 -13.91
N SER A 249 4.00 -1.92 -14.44
CA SER A 249 2.80 -1.62 -13.68
C SER A 249 1.75 -2.72 -13.81
N ALA A 250 1.14 -3.07 -12.67
CA ALA A 250 -0.02 -3.96 -12.60
C ALA A 250 -1.36 -3.20 -12.64
N ARG A 251 -1.34 -1.89 -12.92
CA ARG A 251 -2.52 -1.02 -12.85
C ARG A 251 -2.68 -0.11 -14.07
N ARG A 252 -1.59 0.25 -14.72
CA ARG A 252 -1.60 1.13 -15.90
C ARG A 252 -1.64 0.33 -17.20
N GLU A 253 -2.23 0.92 -18.21
CA GLU A 253 -2.26 0.39 -19.57
C GLU A 253 -1.30 1.13 -20.49
N GLU A 254 -0.89 2.34 -20.08
CA GLU A 254 0.04 3.22 -20.77
C GLU A 254 0.96 3.96 -19.81
N ILE A 255 1.96 4.63 -20.34
CA ILE A 255 2.89 5.43 -19.55
C ILE A 255 2.18 6.70 -19.07
N SER A 256 2.13 6.88 -17.75
CA SER A 256 1.47 8.05 -17.13
C SER A 256 1.95 8.24 -15.68
N GLY A 257 1.57 9.37 -15.07
CA GLY A 257 1.92 9.67 -13.69
C GLY A 257 3.43 9.66 -13.42
N ASN A 258 3.88 9.09 -12.31
CA ASN A 258 5.31 9.06 -11.97
C ASN A 258 6.20 8.48 -13.07
N PHE A 259 5.72 7.48 -13.81
CA PHE A 259 6.50 6.86 -14.89
C PHE A 259 6.80 7.82 -16.03
N GLU A 260 5.83 8.63 -16.42
CA GLU A 260 5.97 9.60 -17.52
C GLU A 260 7.06 10.63 -17.22
N PHE A 261 7.03 11.22 -16.02
CA PHE A 261 8.01 12.22 -15.60
C PHE A 261 9.42 11.64 -15.52
N VAL A 262 9.57 10.43 -14.98
CA VAL A 262 10.87 9.74 -14.94
C VAL A 262 11.33 9.35 -16.33
N TYR A 263 10.45 8.79 -17.16
CA TYR A 263 10.78 8.42 -18.54
C TYR A 263 11.24 9.61 -19.36
N ASN A 264 10.59 10.77 -19.23
CA ASN A 264 10.99 11.99 -19.93
C ASN A 264 12.42 12.45 -19.60
N LYS A 265 12.98 12.07 -18.44
CA LYS A 265 14.39 12.32 -18.09
C LYS A 265 15.36 11.28 -18.64
N LEU A 266 14.86 10.14 -19.11
CA LEU A 266 15.69 9.01 -19.56
C LEU A 266 15.62 8.77 -21.08
N LYS A 267 14.52 9.16 -21.74
CA LYS A 267 14.18 8.77 -23.12
C LYS A 267 15.19 9.16 -24.19
N ASP A 268 15.95 10.23 -23.96
CA ASP A 268 16.89 10.77 -24.93
C ASP A 268 18.29 10.11 -24.84
N ASP A 269 18.55 9.32 -23.80
CA ASP A 269 19.78 8.54 -23.67
C ASP A 269 19.71 7.26 -24.51
N LYS A 270 20.34 7.30 -25.70
CA LYS A 270 20.36 6.19 -26.66
C LYS A 270 21.11 4.95 -26.17
N ASN A 271 21.85 5.03 -25.07
CA ASN A 271 22.53 3.89 -24.47
C ASN A 271 21.61 3.05 -23.63
N LEU A 272 20.43 3.55 -23.26
CA LEU A 272 19.46 2.84 -22.44
C LEU A 272 18.56 1.93 -23.29
N ASP A 273 18.34 0.71 -22.81
CA ASP A 273 17.30 -0.21 -23.31
C ASP A 273 16.09 -0.09 -22.39
N ILE A 274 15.12 0.74 -22.77
CA ILE A 274 13.92 1.01 -21.97
C ILE A 274 12.77 0.13 -22.44
N ASN A 275 12.27 -0.69 -21.54
CA ASN A 275 11.18 -1.62 -21.78
C ASN A 275 9.97 -1.28 -20.89
N PHE A 276 8.76 -1.40 -21.46
CA PHE A 276 7.50 -1.17 -20.76
C PHE A 276 6.69 -2.47 -20.68
N LEU A 277 6.23 -2.80 -19.50
CA LEU A 277 5.33 -3.92 -19.25
C LEU A 277 4.15 -3.45 -18.43
N PHE A 278 3.02 -3.24 -19.08
CA PHE A 278 1.78 -2.84 -18.46
C PHE A 278 0.80 -4.03 -18.45
N ASN A 279 0.36 -4.45 -17.27
CA ASN A 279 -0.52 -5.61 -17.14
C ASN A 279 -1.49 -5.42 -15.98
N THR A 280 -2.68 -4.93 -16.29
CA THR A 280 -3.77 -4.69 -15.33
C THR A 280 -4.48 -5.96 -14.87
N LYS A 281 -4.14 -7.10 -15.46
CA LYS A 281 -4.78 -8.38 -15.16
C LYS A 281 -4.27 -9.00 -13.86
N SER A 282 -5.19 -9.56 -13.08
CA SER A 282 -4.79 -10.40 -11.95
C SER A 282 -4.05 -11.67 -12.43
N PHE A 283 -3.32 -12.33 -11.54
CA PHE A 283 -2.60 -13.59 -11.83
C PHE A 283 -3.45 -14.60 -12.62
N ARG A 284 -4.72 -14.73 -12.27
CA ARG A 284 -5.64 -15.68 -12.86
C ARG A 284 -5.77 -15.51 -14.38
N TYR A 285 -5.72 -14.26 -14.84
CA TYR A 285 -6.00 -13.90 -16.24
C TYR A 285 -4.74 -13.62 -17.06
N MET A 286 -3.54 -13.64 -16.47
CA MET A 286 -2.30 -13.49 -17.21
C MET A 286 -2.16 -14.60 -18.27
N THR A 287 -1.90 -14.21 -19.50
CA THR A 287 -1.60 -15.12 -20.60
C THR A 287 -0.21 -15.75 -20.46
N LYS A 288 0.06 -16.81 -21.25
CA LYS A 288 1.39 -17.41 -21.30
C LYS A 288 2.46 -16.40 -21.75
N LYS A 289 2.13 -15.55 -22.72
CA LYS A 289 3.03 -14.51 -23.24
C LYS A 289 3.34 -13.47 -22.17
N GLU A 290 2.33 -12.93 -21.49
CA GLU A 290 2.52 -11.94 -20.41
C GLU A 290 3.39 -12.48 -19.27
N ILE A 291 3.23 -13.76 -18.91
CA ILE A 291 4.09 -14.43 -17.93
C ILE A 291 5.53 -14.59 -18.47
N ASP A 292 5.69 -14.91 -19.77
CA ASP A 292 7.00 -15.03 -20.38
C ASP A 292 7.72 -13.69 -20.45
N ASP A 293 7.05 -12.65 -20.90
CA ASP A 293 7.59 -11.29 -20.99
C ASP A 293 7.98 -10.75 -19.61
N PHE A 294 7.11 -10.92 -18.62
CA PHE A 294 7.39 -10.54 -17.23
C PHE A 294 8.60 -11.27 -16.65
N THR A 295 8.66 -12.60 -16.81
CA THR A 295 9.77 -13.38 -16.26
C THR A 295 11.08 -13.15 -17.01
N GLU A 296 11.02 -12.82 -18.31
CA GLU A 296 12.17 -12.39 -19.10
C GLU A 296 12.73 -11.06 -18.61
N ALA A 297 11.87 -10.06 -18.47
CA ALA A 297 12.27 -8.76 -17.95
C ALA A 297 12.89 -8.89 -16.55
N CYS A 298 12.27 -9.64 -15.65
CA CYS A 298 12.82 -9.89 -14.31
C CYS A 298 14.17 -10.61 -14.31
N ALA A 299 14.46 -11.40 -15.36
CA ALA A 299 15.71 -12.14 -15.46
C ALA A 299 16.84 -11.34 -16.12
N THR A 300 16.51 -10.33 -16.92
CA THR A 300 17.48 -9.62 -17.76
C THR A 300 17.65 -8.15 -17.46
N SER A 301 16.70 -7.50 -16.76
CA SER A 301 16.81 -6.07 -16.46
C SER A 301 17.79 -5.77 -15.33
N LYS A 302 18.57 -4.71 -15.50
CA LYS A 302 19.45 -4.14 -14.46
C LYS A 302 18.62 -3.36 -13.44
N VAL A 303 17.62 -2.59 -13.91
CA VAL A 303 16.70 -1.84 -13.07
C VAL A 303 15.26 -2.19 -13.44
N ILE A 304 14.43 -2.43 -12.44
CA ILE A 304 12.97 -2.58 -12.57
C ILE A 304 12.32 -1.49 -11.73
N ILE A 305 11.42 -0.74 -12.34
CA ILE A 305 10.74 0.40 -11.72
C ILE A 305 9.26 0.06 -11.59
N LEU A 306 8.73 0.27 -10.40
CA LEU A 306 7.32 0.08 -10.06
C LEU A 306 6.71 1.39 -9.58
N ASP A 307 5.42 1.60 -9.84
CA ASP A 307 4.65 2.73 -9.30
C ASP A 307 3.54 2.29 -8.32
N GLU A 308 3.27 0.99 -8.27
CA GLU A 308 2.20 0.39 -7.48
C GLU A 308 2.64 -0.92 -6.81
N TYR A 309 1.82 -1.39 -5.85
CA TYR A 309 1.99 -2.72 -5.30
C TYR A 309 1.81 -3.80 -6.37
N THR A 310 2.85 -4.52 -6.62
CA THR A 310 2.93 -5.53 -7.69
C THR A 310 3.21 -6.91 -7.09
N PRO A 311 2.17 -7.68 -6.73
CA PRO A 311 2.34 -8.97 -6.04
C PRO A 311 3.16 -9.99 -6.81
N GLN A 312 3.21 -9.91 -8.15
CA GLN A 312 3.96 -10.82 -9.02
C GLN A 312 5.46 -10.81 -8.73
N ILE A 313 6.03 -9.61 -8.52
CA ILE A 313 7.48 -9.47 -8.34
C ILE A 313 7.97 -10.06 -7.02
N HIS A 314 7.13 -10.00 -5.99
CA HIS A 314 7.45 -10.54 -4.67
C HIS A 314 7.46 -12.07 -4.61
N LEU A 315 7.00 -12.74 -5.68
CA LEU A 315 7.14 -14.19 -5.84
C LEU A 315 8.56 -14.60 -6.21
N LEU A 316 9.35 -13.67 -6.76
CA LEU A 316 10.63 -13.93 -7.37
C LEU A 316 11.78 -13.61 -6.41
N ASP A 317 12.84 -14.38 -6.57
CA ASP A 317 14.12 -14.12 -5.93
C ASP A 317 15.04 -13.51 -6.97
N LEU A 318 14.89 -12.18 -7.16
CA LEU A 318 15.61 -11.42 -8.16
C LEU A 318 17.12 -11.56 -7.98
N LYS A 319 17.85 -11.42 -9.07
CA LYS A 319 19.31 -11.47 -9.03
C LYS A 319 19.88 -10.28 -8.24
N PRO A 320 21.06 -10.44 -7.62
CA PRO A 320 21.74 -9.36 -6.91
C PRO A 320 21.99 -8.12 -7.76
N GLU A 321 22.26 -8.33 -9.03
CA GLU A 321 22.58 -7.28 -10.00
C GLU A 321 21.36 -6.47 -10.42
N THR A 322 20.16 -7.05 -10.29
CA THR A 322 18.90 -6.37 -10.58
C THR A 322 18.48 -5.51 -9.40
N LYS A 323 18.22 -4.23 -9.63
CA LYS A 323 17.68 -3.30 -8.63
C LYS A 323 16.20 -3.08 -8.85
N LEU A 324 15.44 -3.18 -7.77
CA LEU A 324 13.99 -2.95 -7.76
C LEU A 324 13.67 -1.63 -7.06
N ILE A 325 13.17 -0.66 -7.83
CA ILE A 325 12.82 0.68 -7.35
C ILE A 325 11.31 0.81 -7.32
N GLN A 326 10.75 1.25 -6.19
CA GLN A 326 9.33 1.57 -6.02
C GLN A 326 9.15 3.08 -5.96
N LEU A 327 8.45 3.66 -6.93
CA LEU A 327 8.11 5.08 -6.94
C LEU A 327 6.89 5.42 -6.10
N TRP A 328 6.05 4.41 -5.84
CA TRP A 328 4.74 4.55 -5.21
C TRP A 328 3.80 5.46 -6.01
N HIS A 329 2.59 5.69 -5.49
CA HIS A 329 1.54 6.45 -6.20
C HIS A 329 0.98 7.64 -5.41
N ALA A 330 1.32 7.76 -4.13
CA ALA A 330 0.83 8.83 -3.27
C ALA A 330 1.99 9.69 -2.78
N CYS A 331 1.77 10.98 -2.66
CA CYS A 331 2.65 11.88 -1.94
C CYS A 331 2.48 11.67 -0.44
N GLY A 332 3.52 11.96 0.32
CA GLY A 332 3.50 11.92 1.75
C GLY A 332 3.18 10.55 2.36
N ALA A 333 2.77 10.55 3.60
CA ALA A 333 2.36 9.37 4.35
C ALA A 333 1.09 9.69 5.15
N PHE A 334 -0.08 9.51 4.54
CA PHE A 334 -1.36 9.87 5.15
C PHE A 334 -2.00 8.68 5.86
N LYS A 335 -2.56 7.75 5.10
CA LYS A 335 -3.18 6.52 5.60
C LYS A 335 -2.15 5.42 5.79
N THR A 336 -2.31 4.60 6.84
CA THR A 336 -1.47 3.41 7.02
C THR A 336 -1.63 2.43 5.87
N PHE A 337 -0.53 1.81 5.47
CA PHE A 337 -0.49 0.83 4.38
C PHE A 337 0.47 -0.33 4.69
N GLY A 338 0.43 -1.38 3.87
CA GLY A 338 1.34 -2.51 3.97
C GLY A 338 1.33 -3.18 5.35
N PHE A 339 2.50 -3.27 5.97
CA PHE A 339 2.67 -3.93 7.26
C PHE A 339 2.22 -3.11 8.46
N THR A 340 2.08 -1.80 8.34
CA THR A 340 1.54 -0.97 9.43
C THR A 340 0.01 -1.07 9.55
N ARG A 341 -0.64 -1.71 8.58
CA ARG A 341 -2.09 -1.91 8.54
C ARG A 341 -2.53 -3.26 9.11
N ILE A 342 -1.97 -3.65 10.25
CA ILE A 342 -2.22 -4.96 10.86
C ILE A 342 -3.64 -5.06 11.41
N GLY A 343 -4.25 -6.21 11.16
CA GLY A 343 -5.61 -6.51 11.64
C GLY A 343 -6.71 -5.75 10.92
N LYS A 344 -6.38 -4.88 9.96
CA LYS A 344 -7.35 -4.12 9.17
C LYS A 344 -7.48 -4.68 7.74
N PRO A 345 -8.60 -4.43 7.05
CA PRO A 345 -8.78 -4.90 5.67
C PRO A 345 -7.62 -4.49 4.76
N LYS A 346 -7.13 -5.42 3.93
CA LYS A 346 -6.01 -5.24 2.99
C LYS A 346 -4.62 -4.97 3.62
N GLY A 347 -4.44 -5.17 4.92
CA GLY A 347 -3.11 -5.20 5.54
C GLY A 347 -2.31 -6.40 5.07
N SER A 348 -1.00 -6.23 4.89
CA SER A 348 -0.10 -7.33 4.50
C SER A 348 0.15 -8.26 5.68
N PRO A 349 -0.06 -9.58 5.53
CA PRO A 349 0.34 -10.54 6.57
C PRO A 349 1.85 -10.46 6.83
N GLN A 350 2.25 -10.40 8.08
CA GLN A 350 3.65 -10.23 8.46
C GLN A 350 4.61 -11.30 7.89
N PRO A 351 4.27 -12.60 7.86
CA PRO A 351 5.17 -13.63 7.34
C PRO A 351 5.17 -13.70 5.81
N THR A 352 5.08 -12.58 5.12
CA THR A 352 5.11 -12.52 3.66
C THR A 352 6.30 -11.72 3.14
N ARG A 353 6.65 -11.95 1.87
CA ARG A 353 7.67 -11.17 1.16
C ARG A 353 7.13 -9.90 0.53
N ASN A 354 5.81 -9.67 0.62
CA ASN A 354 5.17 -8.49 0.06
C ASN A 354 5.94 -7.24 0.48
N HIS A 355 6.17 -6.32 -0.45
CA HIS A 355 6.93 -5.08 -0.28
C HIS A 355 8.42 -5.23 0.13
N ARG A 356 8.81 -6.30 0.81
CA ARG A 356 10.19 -6.49 1.34
C ARG A 356 11.25 -6.75 0.28
N SER A 357 10.88 -6.75 -1.01
CA SER A 357 11.81 -7.00 -2.12
C SER A 357 12.41 -5.73 -2.73
N TYR A 358 11.95 -4.54 -2.34
CA TYR A 358 12.45 -3.28 -2.88
C TYR A 358 13.91 -3.04 -2.46
N ASP A 359 14.74 -2.62 -3.41
CA ASP A 359 16.08 -2.12 -3.13
C ASP A 359 16.04 -0.64 -2.77
N TYR A 360 15.15 0.11 -3.43
CA TYR A 360 14.89 1.51 -3.14
C TYR A 360 13.40 1.83 -3.21
N VAL A 361 12.98 2.78 -2.41
CA VAL A 361 11.66 3.39 -2.42
C VAL A 361 11.83 4.90 -2.43
N THR A 362 11.14 5.61 -3.31
CA THR A 362 11.19 7.08 -3.35
C THR A 362 10.05 7.67 -2.53
N VAL A 363 10.35 8.75 -1.81
CA VAL A 363 9.39 9.47 -0.96
C VAL A 363 9.56 10.97 -1.08
N SER A 364 8.56 11.73 -0.62
CA SER A 364 8.54 13.19 -0.74
C SER A 364 9.42 13.92 0.28
N SER A 365 9.73 13.31 1.43
CA SER A 365 10.56 13.93 2.48
C SER A 365 11.25 12.93 3.39
N GLU A 366 12.23 13.39 4.17
CA GLU A 366 12.88 12.63 5.25
C GLU A 366 11.86 12.11 6.27
N TYR A 367 10.84 12.93 6.59
CA TYR A 367 9.76 12.53 7.49
C TYR A 367 9.02 11.29 7.00
N CYS A 368 8.79 11.17 5.70
CA CYS A 368 8.09 10.04 5.10
C CYS A 368 8.90 8.73 5.11
N LYS A 369 10.22 8.78 5.29
CA LYS A 369 11.08 7.59 5.24
C LYS A 369 10.68 6.54 6.27
N LYS A 370 10.43 6.95 7.50
CA LYS A 370 10.04 6.03 8.58
C LYS A 370 8.71 5.32 8.25
N CYS A 371 7.71 6.09 7.85
CA CYS A 371 6.39 5.55 7.51
C CYS A 371 6.48 4.51 6.38
N HIS A 372 7.27 4.79 5.34
CA HIS A 372 7.43 3.87 4.20
C HIS A 372 8.32 2.67 4.55
N SER A 373 9.38 2.85 5.33
CA SER A 373 10.23 1.73 5.77
C SER A 373 9.42 0.73 6.59
N GLU A 374 8.59 1.20 7.50
CA GLU A 374 7.70 0.38 8.31
C GLU A 374 6.56 -0.25 7.47
N GLY A 375 5.91 0.56 6.64
CA GLY A 375 4.84 0.08 5.76
C GLY A 375 5.29 -1.01 4.80
N PHE A 376 6.52 -0.95 4.32
CA PHE A 376 7.10 -1.96 3.41
C PHE A 376 7.98 -3.01 4.12
N GLY A 377 8.31 -2.81 5.39
CA GLY A 377 9.18 -3.72 6.13
C GLY A 377 10.59 -3.81 5.55
N ILE A 378 11.16 -2.67 5.13
CA ILE A 378 12.51 -2.51 4.56
C ILE A 378 13.37 -1.60 5.43
N ALA A 379 14.67 -1.59 5.19
CA ALA A 379 15.58 -0.69 5.89
C ALA A 379 15.33 0.77 5.53
N THR A 380 15.43 1.69 6.51
CA THR A 380 15.16 3.12 6.30
C THR A 380 16.14 3.75 5.30
N LYS A 381 17.38 3.28 5.24
CA LYS A 381 18.37 3.72 4.23
C LYS A 381 18.00 3.40 2.78
N ASN A 382 17.06 2.45 2.58
CA ASN A 382 16.56 2.09 1.26
C ASN A 382 15.38 2.99 0.82
N VAL A 383 14.92 3.87 1.72
CA VAL A 383 13.89 4.86 1.42
C VAL A 383 14.59 6.20 1.17
N ILE A 384 14.47 6.71 -0.04
CA ILE A 384 15.22 7.86 -0.53
C ILE A 384 14.29 9.06 -0.71
N PRO A 385 14.56 10.21 -0.08
CA PRO A 385 13.72 11.40 -0.20
C PRO A 385 14.08 12.17 -1.49
N THR A 386 13.68 11.64 -2.62
CA THR A 386 13.90 12.25 -3.95
C THR A 386 12.86 13.30 -4.33
N GLY A 387 11.79 13.40 -3.55
CA GLY A 387 10.52 13.95 -4.03
C GLY A 387 9.73 12.90 -4.83
N ILE A 388 8.57 13.30 -5.32
CA ILE A 388 7.66 12.47 -6.12
C ILE A 388 7.63 13.00 -7.55
N ALA A 389 7.98 12.18 -8.54
CA ALA A 389 8.20 12.65 -9.92
C ALA A 389 7.04 13.47 -10.50
N ARG A 390 5.80 13.02 -10.34
CA ARG A 390 4.62 13.70 -10.88
C ARG A 390 4.33 15.06 -10.24
N THR A 391 4.93 15.37 -9.08
CA THR A 391 4.75 16.69 -8.46
C THR A 391 5.58 17.78 -9.13
N ASP A 392 6.52 17.43 -10.00
CA ASP A 392 7.28 18.43 -10.77
C ASP A 392 6.37 19.32 -11.64
N ILE A 393 5.18 18.82 -12.04
CA ILE A 393 4.18 19.58 -12.81
C ILE A 393 3.70 20.85 -12.08
N PHE A 394 3.71 20.83 -10.73
CA PHE A 394 3.28 21.98 -9.93
C PHE A 394 4.26 23.16 -9.97
N PHE A 395 5.44 22.95 -10.54
CA PHE A 395 6.49 23.95 -10.73
C PHE A 395 6.64 24.35 -12.21
N ASP A 396 5.85 23.78 -13.12
CA ASP A 396 5.81 24.12 -14.54
C ASP A 396 4.77 25.21 -14.81
N GLU A 397 5.22 26.49 -14.81
CA GLU A 397 4.32 27.63 -15.00
C GLU A 397 3.70 27.66 -16.41
N GLU A 398 4.42 27.17 -17.42
CA GLU A 398 3.89 27.11 -18.79
C GLU A 398 2.74 26.12 -18.87
N TYR A 399 2.92 24.93 -18.33
CA TYR A 399 1.87 23.91 -18.28
C TYR A 399 0.63 24.42 -17.51
N LYS A 400 0.83 25.00 -16.33
CA LYS A 400 -0.27 25.53 -15.50
C LYS A 400 -1.08 26.59 -16.25
N ASN A 401 -0.40 27.53 -16.92
CA ASN A 401 -1.04 28.61 -17.67
C ASN A 401 -1.78 28.08 -18.91
N ASN A 402 -1.20 27.12 -19.63
CA ASN A 402 -1.83 26.46 -20.77
C ASN A 402 -3.09 25.68 -20.34
N PHE A 403 -3.03 24.97 -19.23
CA PHE A 403 -4.20 24.28 -18.68
C PHE A 403 -5.30 25.26 -18.27
N ARG A 404 -4.98 26.31 -17.51
CA ARG A 404 -5.94 27.35 -17.11
C ARG A 404 -6.64 27.98 -18.34
N LYS A 405 -5.87 28.30 -19.35
CA LYS A 405 -6.40 28.86 -20.61
C LYS A 405 -7.39 27.92 -21.27
N SER A 406 -6.99 26.65 -21.49
CA SER A 406 -7.84 25.65 -22.13
C SER A 406 -9.09 25.33 -21.30
N PHE A 407 -8.98 25.32 -19.98
CA PHE A 407 -10.10 25.11 -19.08
C PHE A 407 -11.14 26.21 -19.22
N PHE A 408 -10.74 27.50 -19.16
CA PHE A 408 -11.68 28.63 -19.27
C PHE A 408 -12.20 28.86 -20.71
N GLU A 409 -11.49 28.39 -21.72
CA GLU A 409 -12.03 28.33 -23.10
C GLU A 409 -13.16 27.28 -23.19
N LYS A 410 -12.99 26.13 -22.55
CA LYS A 410 -13.98 25.06 -22.53
C LYS A 410 -15.16 25.34 -21.60
N TYR A 411 -14.91 26.01 -20.48
CA TYR A 411 -15.90 26.32 -19.44
C TYR A 411 -15.93 27.84 -19.15
N PRO A 412 -16.41 28.67 -20.08
CA PRO A 412 -16.34 30.15 -19.97
C PRO A 412 -17.13 30.69 -18.77
N ASN A 413 -18.19 30.00 -18.34
CA ASN A 413 -19.01 30.40 -17.20
C ASN A 413 -18.26 30.32 -15.84
N PHE A 414 -17.14 29.60 -15.78
CA PHE A 414 -16.28 29.48 -14.59
C PHE A 414 -15.28 30.63 -14.49
N LYS A 415 -15.08 31.40 -15.59
CA LYS A 415 -14.12 32.49 -15.59
C LYS A 415 -14.54 33.64 -14.68
N GLY A 416 -13.66 34.01 -13.75
CA GLY A 416 -13.88 35.05 -12.77
C GLY A 416 -14.66 34.65 -11.54
N LYS A 417 -15.02 33.35 -11.42
CA LYS A 417 -15.63 32.78 -10.22
C LYS A 417 -14.57 32.15 -9.30
N LYS A 418 -14.87 32.08 -7.99
CA LYS A 418 -14.11 31.28 -7.01
C LYS A 418 -14.46 29.80 -7.22
N ILE A 419 -13.51 28.99 -7.63
CA ILE A 419 -13.75 27.60 -8.00
C ILE A 419 -13.49 26.67 -6.82
N ILE A 420 -14.53 25.95 -6.40
CA ILE A 420 -14.49 24.93 -5.37
C ILE A 420 -14.32 23.56 -6.04
N LEU A 421 -13.24 22.84 -5.71
CA LEU A 421 -13.06 21.45 -6.09
C LEU A 421 -13.54 20.53 -4.97
N PHE A 422 -14.65 19.86 -5.19
CA PHE A 422 -15.17 18.83 -4.28
C PHE A 422 -14.64 17.45 -4.68
N ALA A 423 -13.72 16.91 -3.89
CA ALA A 423 -13.00 15.67 -4.20
C ALA A 423 -12.99 14.70 -2.99
N PRO A 424 -14.12 14.05 -2.66
CA PRO A 424 -14.22 13.16 -1.52
C PRO A 424 -13.62 11.78 -1.80
N THR A 425 -13.23 11.05 -0.73
CA THR A 425 -12.88 9.64 -0.83
C THR A 425 -14.13 8.77 -0.83
N PHE A 426 -14.04 7.61 -1.49
CA PHE A 426 -15.11 6.63 -1.46
C PHE A 426 -15.20 5.90 -0.12
N ARG A 427 -16.39 5.39 0.19
CA ARG A 427 -16.65 4.42 1.26
C ARG A 427 -16.72 3.01 0.66
N GLY A 428 -16.58 1.99 1.49
CA GLY A 428 -16.47 0.60 1.04
C GLY A 428 -15.03 0.09 0.96
N ASN A 429 -14.88 -1.19 0.60
CA ASN A 429 -13.58 -1.88 0.61
C ASN A 429 -13.07 -2.25 -0.79
N LEU A 430 -13.96 -2.42 -1.75
CA LEU A 430 -13.67 -2.85 -3.11
C LEU A 430 -14.34 -1.90 -4.11
N LYS A 431 -13.99 -2.02 -5.38
CA LYS A 431 -14.67 -1.27 -6.44
C LYS A 431 -16.19 -1.59 -6.51
N ALA A 432 -16.55 -2.83 -6.17
CA ALA A 432 -17.96 -3.29 -6.25
C ALA A 432 -18.86 -2.72 -5.14
N ASP A 433 -18.29 -2.30 -4.01
CA ASP A 433 -19.00 -1.72 -2.86
C ASP A 433 -18.61 -0.25 -2.62
N ALA A 434 -17.92 0.35 -3.59
CA ALA A 434 -17.51 1.75 -3.50
C ALA A 434 -18.71 2.67 -3.68
N ASN A 435 -18.92 3.54 -2.71
CA ASN A 435 -20.02 4.51 -2.70
C ASN A 435 -19.60 5.82 -2.02
N TYR A 436 -20.38 6.86 -2.22
CA TYR A 436 -20.36 8.10 -1.44
C TYR A 436 -21.82 8.46 -1.11
N PRO A 437 -22.16 8.80 0.13
CA PRO A 437 -23.52 9.20 0.49
C PRO A 437 -23.82 10.61 -0.05
N MET A 438 -24.44 10.68 -1.23
CA MET A 438 -24.66 11.92 -1.99
C MET A 438 -25.51 12.94 -1.24
N GLU A 439 -26.42 12.45 -0.39
CA GLU A 439 -27.27 13.26 0.47
C GLU A 439 -26.52 14.10 1.51
N LEU A 440 -25.28 13.74 1.82
CA LEU A 440 -24.44 14.51 2.76
C LEU A 440 -23.81 15.75 2.11
N PHE A 441 -23.75 15.78 0.78
CA PHE A 441 -23.34 16.94 0.02
C PHE A 441 -24.40 17.22 -1.04
N ASP A 442 -25.58 17.63 -0.58
CA ASP A 442 -26.70 17.93 -1.49
C ASP A 442 -26.36 19.15 -2.34
N ILE A 443 -26.37 18.97 -3.66
CA ILE A 443 -26.00 20.00 -4.61
C ILE A 443 -27.00 21.17 -4.58
N ASN A 444 -28.28 20.90 -4.29
CA ASN A 444 -29.29 21.98 -4.20
C ASN A 444 -28.97 22.86 -3.00
N ASP A 445 -28.76 22.28 -1.83
CA ASP A 445 -28.43 23.03 -0.62
C ASP A 445 -27.13 23.85 -0.76
N VAL A 446 -26.13 23.25 -1.42
CA VAL A 446 -24.84 23.93 -1.67
C VAL A 446 -25.02 25.07 -2.67
N TYR A 447 -25.72 24.82 -3.78
CA TYR A 447 -25.95 25.81 -4.82
C TYR A 447 -26.73 27.02 -4.29
N ASP A 448 -27.81 26.79 -3.55
CA ASP A 448 -28.67 27.82 -3.00
C ASP A 448 -27.99 28.60 -1.85
N SER A 449 -27.04 28.00 -1.18
CA SER A 449 -26.34 28.61 -0.05
C SER A 449 -25.15 29.49 -0.45
N LEU A 450 -24.59 29.30 -1.65
CA LEU A 450 -23.43 30.05 -2.14
C LEU A 450 -23.83 31.11 -3.14
N SER A 451 -23.16 32.28 -3.07
CA SER A 451 -23.37 33.37 -4.03
C SER A 451 -22.96 32.95 -5.45
N ASP A 452 -23.40 33.76 -6.44
CA ASP A 452 -23.06 33.53 -7.84
C ASP A 452 -21.56 33.67 -8.17
N ASP A 453 -20.77 34.16 -7.21
CA ASP A 453 -19.30 34.24 -7.34
C ASP A 453 -18.60 32.89 -7.24
N TYR A 454 -19.30 31.84 -6.81
CA TYR A 454 -18.75 30.50 -6.67
C TYR A 454 -19.15 29.58 -7.84
N ALA A 455 -18.21 28.73 -8.24
CA ALA A 455 -18.45 27.62 -9.13
C ALA A 455 -17.91 26.31 -8.50
N ILE A 456 -18.51 25.17 -8.83
CA ILE A 456 -18.21 23.90 -8.19
C ILE A 456 -17.79 22.88 -9.24
N ILE A 457 -16.62 22.27 -9.04
CA ILE A 457 -16.16 21.10 -9.77
C ILE A 457 -16.30 19.89 -8.88
N ILE A 458 -17.05 18.89 -9.30
CA ILE A 458 -17.18 17.60 -8.63
C ILE A 458 -16.17 16.63 -9.25
N LYS A 459 -15.35 16.00 -8.40
CA LYS A 459 -14.36 15.00 -8.81
C LYS A 459 -14.42 13.77 -7.93
N HIS A 460 -15.34 12.86 -8.22
CA HIS A 460 -15.41 11.59 -7.52
C HIS A 460 -14.24 10.67 -7.82
N HIS A 461 -13.96 9.79 -6.86
CA HIS A 461 -13.00 8.72 -7.06
C HIS A 461 -13.47 7.78 -8.19
N PRO A 462 -12.59 7.27 -9.07
CA PRO A 462 -12.97 6.42 -10.21
C PRO A 462 -13.71 5.12 -9.87
N PHE A 463 -13.75 4.72 -8.58
CA PHE A 463 -14.52 3.56 -8.15
C PHE A 463 -16.00 3.87 -7.92
N ILE A 464 -16.37 5.14 -7.75
CA ILE A 464 -17.77 5.57 -7.58
C ILE A 464 -18.43 5.54 -8.95
N GLN A 465 -19.48 4.74 -9.08
CA GLN A 465 -20.25 4.59 -10.31
C GLN A 465 -21.47 5.52 -10.35
N GLU A 466 -22.09 5.72 -9.18
CA GLU A 466 -23.20 6.65 -9.02
C GLU A 466 -22.65 8.08 -8.86
N LYS A 467 -23.20 9.02 -9.65
CA LYS A 467 -22.77 10.42 -9.65
C LYS A 467 -23.81 11.30 -9.00
N HIS A 468 -23.36 12.45 -8.49
CA HIS A 468 -24.28 13.49 -8.03
C HIS A 468 -25.22 13.90 -9.16
N PRO A 469 -26.53 13.90 -8.95
CA PRO A 469 -27.47 14.49 -9.89
C PRO A 469 -27.24 16.01 -9.93
N ILE A 470 -26.92 16.57 -11.10
CA ILE A 470 -26.79 18.01 -11.30
C ILE A 470 -28.00 18.48 -12.09
N PRO A 471 -28.92 19.25 -11.48
CA PRO A 471 -30.05 19.85 -12.18
C PRO A 471 -29.59 20.69 -13.38
N ALA A 472 -30.43 20.77 -14.41
CA ALA A 472 -30.06 21.46 -15.65
C ALA A 472 -29.79 22.96 -15.42
N GLU A 473 -30.52 23.57 -14.50
CA GLU A 473 -30.41 24.97 -14.08
C GLU A 473 -29.11 25.29 -13.35
N TYR A 474 -28.40 24.29 -12.78
CA TYR A 474 -27.15 24.49 -12.02
C TYR A 474 -25.89 24.33 -12.87
N LYS A 475 -26.04 23.90 -14.14
CA LYS A 475 -24.90 23.64 -15.05
C LYS A 475 -24.08 24.87 -15.44
N ASP A 476 -24.56 26.03 -15.12
CA ASP A 476 -23.82 27.30 -15.28
C ASP A 476 -22.68 27.44 -14.26
N ARG A 477 -22.82 26.83 -13.07
CA ARG A 477 -21.86 26.91 -11.96
C ARG A 477 -21.41 25.57 -11.38
N VAL A 478 -22.02 24.45 -11.78
CA VAL A 478 -21.69 23.11 -11.26
C VAL A 478 -21.36 22.15 -12.39
N ILE A 479 -20.22 21.49 -12.33
CA ILE A 479 -19.79 20.52 -13.34
C ILE A 479 -19.18 19.27 -12.69
N ASP A 480 -19.52 18.08 -13.23
CA ASP A 480 -18.86 16.82 -12.85
C ASP A 480 -17.73 16.50 -13.83
N LEU A 481 -16.49 16.52 -13.36
CA LEU A 481 -15.28 16.16 -14.08
C LEU A 481 -14.63 14.88 -13.51
N SER A 482 -15.45 13.97 -12.97
CA SER A 482 -14.98 12.68 -12.41
C SER A 482 -14.30 11.82 -13.46
N GLU A 483 -14.66 11.96 -14.73
CA GLU A 483 -14.06 11.24 -15.86
C GLU A 483 -13.17 12.18 -16.71
N ASN A 484 -12.21 11.59 -17.40
CA ASN A 484 -11.42 12.22 -18.47
C ASN A 484 -10.65 13.51 -18.08
N THR A 485 -10.41 13.75 -16.81
CA THR A 485 -9.61 14.89 -16.35
C THR A 485 -8.75 14.43 -15.16
N GLU A 486 -7.47 14.70 -15.19
CA GLU A 486 -6.58 14.42 -14.08
C GLU A 486 -6.89 15.34 -12.90
N ILE A 487 -6.95 14.78 -11.69
CA ILE A 487 -7.30 15.55 -10.49
C ILE A 487 -6.25 16.63 -10.18
N ASN A 488 -4.98 16.37 -10.48
CA ASN A 488 -3.91 17.34 -10.25
C ASN A 488 -4.05 18.57 -11.12
N ASP A 489 -4.54 18.41 -12.35
CA ASP A 489 -4.75 19.54 -13.28
C ASP A 489 -5.89 20.44 -12.79
N LEU A 490 -6.92 19.86 -12.17
CA LEU A 490 -8.03 20.64 -11.61
C LEU A 490 -7.58 21.54 -10.45
N LEU A 491 -6.49 21.22 -9.77
CA LEU A 491 -5.92 22.09 -8.74
C LEU A 491 -5.44 23.43 -9.31
N PHE A 492 -5.03 23.48 -10.59
CA PHE A 492 -4.54 24.71 -11.21
C PHE A 492 -5.63 25.77 -11.42
N VAL A 493 -6.90 25.36 -11.36
CA VAL A 493 -8.05 26.26 -11.48
C VAL A 493 -8.88 26.37 -10.20
N SER A 494 -8.48 25.71 -9.13
CA SER A 494 -9.23 25.65 -7.88
C SER A 494 -8.76 26.71 -6.89
N ASP A 495 -9.70 27.43 -6.29
CA ASP A 495 -9.46 28.40 -5.22
C ASP A 495 -9.71 27.80 -3.83
N LEU A 496 -10.46 26.69 -3.74
CA LEU A 496 -10.76 25.96 -2.52
C LEU A 496 -10.91 24.48 -2.83
N VAL A 497 -10.29 23.62 -2.01
CA VAL A 497 -10.49 22.17 -2.06
C VAL A 497 -11.35 21.72 -0.89
N ILE A 498 -12.46 21.04 -1.18
CA ILE A 498 -13.26 20.33 -0.18
C ILE A 498 -12.99 18.84 -0.37
N THR A 499 -12.45 18.23 0.66
CA THR A 499 -12.15 16.79 0.67
C THR A 499 -12.44 16.20 2.05
N ASP A 500 -12.08 14.95 2.27
CA ASP A 500 -12.20 14.30 3.57
C ASP A 500 -10.87 13.63 3.96
N TYR A 501 -10.60 12.42 3.48
CA TYR A 501 -9.42 11.62 3.82
C TYR A 501 -8.52 11.35 2.61
N SER A 502 -8.53 12.23 1.63
CA SER A 502 -7.76 12.08 0.41
C SER A 502 -6.29 12.49 0.59
N SER A 503 -5.40 11.80 -0.11
CA SER A 503 -4.00 12.22 -0.24
C SER A 503 -3.81 13.45 -1.15
N LEU A 504 -4.87 13.94 -1.78
CA LEU A 504 -4.86 15.17 -2.58
C LEU A 504 -4.40 16.39 -1.77
N VAL A 505 -4.54 16.32 -0.44
CA VAL A 505 -4.10 17.38 0.47
C VAL A 505 -2.61 17.71 0.35
N PHE A 506 -1.79 16.73 -0.04
CA PHE A 506 -0.36 16.96 -0.26
C PHE A 506 -0.15 17.84 -1.50
N GLU A 507 -0.78 17.48 -2.62
CA GLU A 507 -0.69 18.22 -3.87
C GLU A 507 -1.31 19.62 -3.74
N SER A 508 -2.45 19.74 -3.06
CA SER A 508 -3.09 21.04 -2.78
C SER A 508 -2.19 21.95 -1.95
N SER A 509 -1.43 21.38 -0.99
CA SER A 509 -0.50 22.17 -0.17
C SER A 509 0.69 22.73 -0.95
N LEU A 510 1.07 22.12 -2.09
CA LEU A 510 2.13 22.65 -2.97
C LEU A 510 1.72 23.93 -3.68
N LEU A 511 0.42 24.17 -3.83
CA LEU A 511 -0.16 25.34 -4.49
C LEU A 511 -0.75 26.35 -3.49
N ASP A 512 -0.57 26.15 -2.20
CA ASP A 512 -1.16 26.95 -1.12
C ASP A 512 -2.69 27.09 -1.22
N ILE A 513 -3.37 26.10 -1.82
CA ILE A 513 -4.83 26.12 -1.95
C ILE A 513 -5.48 25.88 -0.60
N PRO A 514 -6.39 26.76 -0.13
CA PRO A 514 -7.19 26.52 1.08
C PRO A 514 -7.93 25.19 1.02
N MET A 515 -8.08 24.53 2.16
CA MET A 515 -8.72 23.22 2.24
C MET A 515 -9.74 23.15 3.37
N LEU A 516 -10.89 22.53 3.08
CA LEU A 516 -11.89 22.15 4.07
C LEU A 516 -12.05 20.65 4.12
N PHE A 517 -12.04 20.09 5.32
CA PHE A 517 -12.14 18.67 5.56
C PHE A 517 -13.56 18.29 5.98
N TYR A 518 -14.38 17.83 5.04
CA TYR A 518 -15.73 17.38 5.32
C TYR A 518 -15.71 15.96 5.89
N ALA A 519 -15.43 15.86 7.19
CA ALA A 519 -15.11 14.63 7.89
C ALA A 519 -16.26 14.19 8.85
N TYR A 520 -17.46 14.03 8.30
CA TYR A 520 -18.68 13.67 9.03
C TYR A 520 -18.61 12.31 9.74
N ASP A 521 -17.80 11.39 9.25
CA ASP A 521 -17.64 10.02 9.76
C ASP A 521 -16.24 9.69 10.31
N LEU A 522 -15.51 10.73 10.76
CA LEU A 522 -14.08 10.62 11.13
C LEU A 522 -13.77 9.44 12.06
N GLN A 523 -14.56 9.24 13.14
CA GLN A 523 -14.31 8.16 14.09
C GLN A 523 -14.44 6.77 13.45
N SER A 524 -15.46 6.58 12.64
CA SER A 524 -15.69 5.33 11.95
C SER A 524 -14.64 5.06 10.86
N TYR A 525 -14.20 6.12 10.19
CA TYR A 525 -13.15 6.03 9.17
C TYR A 525 -11.80 5.64 9.78
N ILE A 526 -11.39 6.25 10.90
CA ILE A 526 -10.15 5.89 11.61
C ILE A 526 -10.16 4.42 12.05
N LYS A 527 -11.28 3.93 12.61
CA LYS A 527 -11.41 2.51 12.98
C LYS A 527 -11.15 1.56 11.81
N SER A 528 -11.54 1.93 10.60
CA SER A 528 -11.39 1.09 9.40
C SER A 528 -10.07 1.26 8.66
N ARG A 529 -9.50 2.48 8.64
CA ARG A 529 -8.36 2.85 7.77
C ARG A 529 -7.10 3.20 8.53
N ASP A 530 -7.18 4.03 9.55
CA ASP A 530 -6.07 4.54 10.35
C ASP A 530 -5.11 5.48 9.58
N PHE A 531 -4.44 6.37 10.31
CA PHE A 531 -3.49 7.34 9.79
C PHE A 531 -2.12 7.18 10.45
N TYR A 532 -1.08 7.72 9.83
CA TYR A 532 0.27 7.77 10.42
C TYR A 532 0.43 8.86 11.45
N PHE A 533 -0.46 9.87 11.46
CA PHE A 533 -0.46 10.99 12.38
C PHE A 533 -1.89 11.32 12.83
N ASP A 534 -2.02 12.14 13.88
CA ASP A 534 -3.33 12.60 14.35
C ASP A 534 -3.97 13.48 13.28
N PHE A 535 -5.08 13.00 12.73
CA PHE A 535 -5.81 13.68 11.68
C PHE A 535 -6.20 15.11 12.10
N LYS A 536 -6.66 15.30 13.36
CA LYS A 536 -7.13 16.61 13.82
C LYS A 536 -6.01 17.63 14.00
N LEU A 537 -4.80 17.17 14.37
CA LEU A 537 -3.68 18.05 14.67
C LEU A 537 -2.87 18.45 13.44
N TYR A 538 -2.82 17.59 12.44
CA TYR A 538 -1.85 17.74 11.34
C TYR A 538 -2.44 18.09 9.99
N ILE A 539 -3.77 17.96 9.79
CA ILE A 539 -4.36 18.31 8.50
C ILE A 539 -4.23 19.81 8.21
N PRO A 540 -4.04 20.19 6.94
CA PRO A 540 -3.75 21.57 6.54
C PRO A 540 -5.02 22.40 6.28
N GLY A 541 -5.99 22.38 7.22
CA GLY A 541 -7.22 23.15 7.06
C GLY A 541 -8.26 22.83 8.14
N LYS A 542 -9.45 23.40 7.98
CA LYS A 542 -10.53 23.29 8.95
C LYS A 542 -11.35 22.02 8.78
N ILE A 543 -11.69 21.38 9.90
CA ILE A 543 -12.59 20.22 9.94
C ILE A 543 -14.05 20.69 10.04
N CYS A 544 -14.87 20.21 9.10
CA CYS A 544 -16.31 20.40 9.08
C CYS A 544 -17.00 19.03 9.21
N THR A 545 -17.93 18.89 10.17
CA THR A 545 -18.61 17.62 10.47
C THR A 545 -20.04 17.56 9.96
N SER A 546 -20.55 18.66 9.41
CA SER A 546 -21.87 18.78 8.82
C SER A 546 -21.84 19.73 7.62
N LEU A 547 -22.83 19.63 6.73
CA LEU A 547 -22.97 20.56 5.59
C LEU A 547 -23.12 22.00 6.08
N TYR A 548 -23.85 22.23 7.16
CA TYR A 548 -23.99 23.55 7.77
C TYR A 548 -22.63 24.16 8.15
N THR A 549 -21.80 23.42 8.90
CA THR A 549 -20.47 23.92 9.31
C THR A 549 -19.52 24.12 8.11
N LEU A 550 -19.69 23.34 7.05
CA LEU A 550 -18.95 23.48 5.80
C LEU A 550 -19.31 24.78 5.08
N LEU A 551 -20.62 25.03 4.90
CA LEU A 551 -21.12 26.23 4.23
C LEU A 551 -20.79 27.52 5.00
N GLU A 552 -20.89 27.49 6.34
CA GLU A 552 -20.46 28.61 7.18
C GLU A 552 -18.97 28.88 7.05
N ALA A 553 -18.12 27.85 6.98
CA ALA A 553 -16.70 28.03 6.78
C ALA A 553 -16.39 28.68 5.40
N ILE A 554 -17.12 28.32 4.34
CA ILE A 554 -16.96 28.91 3.01
C ILE A 554 -17.39 30.39 3.04
N LYS A 555 -18.58 30.69 3.60
CA LYS A 555 -19.12 32.06 3.66
C LYS A 555 -18.21 33.03 4.44
N ASN A 556 -17.60 32.53 5.52
CA ASN A 556 -16.73 33.33 6.40
C ASN A 556 -15.25 33.28 5.98
N GLU A 557 -14.90 32.55 4.90
CA GLU A 557 -13.52 32.28 4.46
C GLU A 557 -12.63 31.74 5.61
N ASP A 558 -13.22 30.94 6.50
CA ASP A 558 -12.55 30.36 7.67
C ASP A 558 -11.94 29.00 7.33
N PHE A 559 -10.76 29.00 6.73
CA PHE A 559 -10.09 27.82 6.16
C PHE A 559 -8.90 27.34 6.99
N GLU A 560 -8.48 28.08 8.03
CA GLU A 560 -7.29 27.78 8.85
C GLU A 560 -6.01 27.60 7.98
N THR A 561 -5.80 28.51 7.02
CA THR A 561 -4.73 28.41 6.01
C THR A 561 -3.32 28.48 6.58
N GLU A 562 -3.15 29.01 7.79
CA GLU A 562 -1.89 29.05 8.53
C GLU A 562 -1.29 27.65 8.80
N LYS A 563 -2.10 26.59 8.65
CA LYS A 563 -1.66 25.21 8.80
C LYS A 563 -0.98 24.65 7.55
N ILE A 564 -1.20 25.26 6.37
CA ILE A 564 -0.75 24.70 5.07
C ILE A 564 0.78 24.67 4.99
N GLU A 565 1.43 25.77 5.35
CA GLU A 565 2.89 25.87 5.27
C GLU A 565 3.58 24.84 6.18
N ARG A 566 3.12 24.72 7.43
CA ARG A 566 3.63 23.72 8.38
C ARG A 566 3.47 22.31 7.81
N PHE A 567 2.32 21.99 7.25
CA PHE A 567 2.04 20.68 6.64
C PHE A 567 2.95 20.42 5.44
N ARG A 568 3.07 21.38 4.53
CA ARG A 568 3.94 21.28 3.35
C ARG A 568 5.38 21.03 3.73
N ASN A 569 5.93 21.81 4.66
CA ASN A 569 7.31 21.70 5.12
C ASN A 569 7.62 20.37 5.83
N MET A 570 6.60 19.71 6.40
CA MET A 570 6.75 18.39 7.00
C MET A 570 6.84 17.28 5.94
N PHE A 571 6.11 17.41 4.85
CA PHE A 571 5.95 16.34 3.87
C PHE A 571 6.75 16.53 2.56
N PHE A 572 7.37 17.68 2.37
CA PHE A 572 8.20 17.96 1.20
C PHE A 572 9.50 18.65 1.62
N ASP A 573 10.63 18.04 1.28
CA ASP A 573 11.95 18.62 1.57
C ASP A 573 12.36 19.63 0.50
N ASP A 574 12.12 19.31 -0.77
CA ASP A 574 12.49 20.13 -1.93
C ASP A 574 11.23 20.59 -2.71
N LEU A 575 11.15 21.88 -2.96
CA LEU A 575 10.06 22.53 -3.71
C LEU A 575 10.61 23.19 -5.00
N ASP A 576 11.32 22.38 -5.81
CA ASP A 576 12.12 22.86 -6.93
C ASP A 576 11.74 22.27 -8.30
N GLY A 577 10.76 21.36 -8.36
CA GLY A 577 10.33 20.71 -9.59
C GLY A 577 11.35 19.74 -10.20
N ASN A 578 12.32 19.28 -9.42
CA ASN A 578 13.39 18.39 -9.88
C ASN A 578 13.33 16.97 -9.30
N SER A 579 12.19 16.54 -8.79
CA SER A 579 12.02 15.20 -8.23
C SER A 579 12.29 14.10 -9.25
N SER A 580 11.79 14.27 -10.48
CA SER A 580 12.03 13.31 -11.57
C SER A 580 13.50 13.20 -11.95
N GLN A 581 14.27 14.30 -11.87
CA GLN A 581 15.71 14.28 -12.12
C GLN A 581 16.45 13.51 -11.02
N ARG A 582 16.14 13.76 -9.74
CA ARG A 582 16.74 13.01 -8.62
C ARG A 582 16.47 11.51 -8.72
N ILE A 583 15.26 11.13 -9.19
CA ILE A 583 14.93 9.72 -9.44
C ILE A 583 15.72 9.15 -10.62
N ALA A 584 15.89 9.91 -11.70
CA ALA A 584 16.72 9.50 -12.82
C ALA A 584 18.20 9.29 -12.39
N ASP A 585 18.73 10.18 -11.57
CA ASP A 585 20.08 10.06 -11.01
C ASP A 585 20.24 8.79 -10.14
N LEU A 586 19.21 8.45 -9.33
CA LEU A 586 19.17 7.19 -8.58
C LEU A 586 19.18 5.97 -9.53
N ILE A 587 18.47 6.04 -10.65
CA ILE A 587 18.45 4.98 -11.66
C ILE A 587 19.84 4.84 -12.29
N TYR A 588 20.47 5.93 -12.72
CA TYR A 588 21.84 5.90 -13.27
C TYR A 588 22.86 5.35 -12.26
N LYS A 589 22.72 5.67 -10.98
CA LYS A 589 23.53 5.06 -9.92
C LYS A 589 23.35 3.53 -9.84
N CYS A 590 22.16 3.04 -10.10
CA CYS A 590 21.85 1.60 -10.11
C CYS A 590 22.36 0.88 -11.36
N LEU A 591 22.56 1.57 -12.47
CA LEU A 591 23.10 1.01 -13.71
C LEU A 591 24.62 0.77 -13.63
N LYS A 592 25.32 1.60 -12.88
CA LYS A 592 26.75 1.41 -12.55
C LYS A 592 26.96 0.20 -11.64
#